data_a99600a565de9971a0a9a251848e2d3d
#
_entry.id   a99600a565de9971a0a9a251848e2d3d
#
_cell.length_a   1.000
_cell.length_b   1.000
_cell.length_c   1.000
_cell.angle_alpha   90.00
_cell.angle_beta   90.00
_cell.angle_gamma   90.00
#
_symmetry.space_group_name_H-M   'P 1'
#
loop_
_entity.id
_entity.type
_entity.pdbx_description
1 polymer ?
#
loop_
_entity_poly.entity_id
_entity_poly.type
_entity_poly.pdbx_seq_one_letter_code
_entity_poly.pdbx_strand_id
1 'polypeptide(L)'
;MNGRYYTADRGDVVDFLRSHGPFNLALDIGCAAGRLGKQLREAGIVNSCDGIEPHPAAAGMAAGQLRRVWNRDLADALSETPWLDYDLVILADVLEHLVDPWQTLRDIHDRARPGARLMVSVPNVRHKSVVFPLLFHGRFDYVDAGIMDRTHLHFFTPASLRRTVEARGWKVRAESLNIKKKYRKWWFPHRLLGPFLAVQCFLLAEK
;
A
#
# COMPACT_ATOMS: atom_id res chain seq x y z
N MET A 1 18.45 9.24 -1.29
CA MET A 1 17.54 8.19 -0.75
C MET A 1 18.29 6.88 -0.63
N ASN A 2 18.13 6.18 0.49
CA ASN A 2 18.94 4.98 0.81
C ASN A 2 18.48 3.80 -0.05
N GLY A 3 19.39 3.12 -0.79
CA GLY A 3 19.07 1.99 -1.69
C GLY A 3 18.30 0.82 -1.04
N ARG A 4 18.26 0.75 0.29
CA ARG A 4 17.44 -0.24 1.03
C ARG A 4 15.94 -0.02 0.93
N TYR A 5 15.49 1.20 0.64
CA TYR A 5 14.06 1.49 0.48
C TYR A 5 13.47 0.77 -0.73
N TYR A 6 14.17 0.80 -1.86
CA TYR A 6 13.70 0.19 -3.12
C TYR A 6 13.73 -1.33 -3.15
N THR A 7 14.38 -1.96 -2.18
CA THR A 7 14.55 -3.43 -2.12
C THR A 7 13.88 -4.07 -0.91
N ALA A 8 13.00 -3.34 -0.21
CA ALA A 8 12.30 -3.84 0.96
C ALA A 8 11.49 -5.10 0.63
N ASP A 9 11.53 -6.08 1.53
CA ASP A 9 10.68 -7.27 1.45
C ASP A 9 9.26 -6.92 1.88
N ARG A 10 8.26 -7.29 1.05
CA ARG A 10 6.84 -7.06 1.28
C ARG A 10 6.08 -8.38 1.46
N GLY A 11 6.70 -9.34 2.12
CA GLY A 11 6.05 -10.59 2.50
C GLY A 11 4.75 -10.41 3.28
N ASP A 12 4.60 -9.28 3.97
CA ASP A 12 3.38 -8.90 4.67
C ASP A 12 2.19 -8.65 3.71
N VAL A 13 2.42 -7.97 2.58
CA VAL A 13 1.42 -7.77 1.51
C VAL A 13 1.10 -9.08 0.80
N VAL A 14 2.14 -9.89 0.53
CA VAL A 14 1.98 -11.22 -0.07
C VAL A 14 1.10 -12.10 0.82
N ASP A 15 1.36 -12.13 2.14
CA ASP A 15 0.57 -12.91 3.10
C ASP A 15 -0.88 -12.42 3.16
N PHE A 16 -1.10 -11.10 3.11
CA PHE A 16 -2.45 -10.53 3.11
C PHE A 16 -3.22 -10.92 1.85
N LEU A 17 -2.61 -10.83 0.67
CA LEU A 17 -3.28 -11.13 -0.60
C LEU A 17 -3.45 -12.64 -0.87
N ARG A 18 -2.73 -13.52 -0.18
CA ARG A 18 -2.74 -14.98 -0.41
C ARG A 18 -4.13 -15.61 -0.37
N SER A 19 -5.03 -15.11 0.51
CA SER A 19 -6.39 -15.61 0.65
C SER A 19 -7.42 -14.91 -0.24
N HIS A 20 -6.97 -13.96 -1.07
CA HIS A 20 -7.87 -13.11 -1.87
C HIS A 20 -7.69 -13.26 -3.38
N GLY A 21 -6.63 -13.94 -3.81
CA GLY A 21 -6.35 -14.26 -5.21
C GLY A 21 -6.92 -15.61 -5.65
N PRO A 22 -6.54 -16.14 -6.82
CA PRO A 22 -5.57 -15.53 -7.72
C PRO A 22 -6.15 -14.38 -8.54
N PHE A 23 -5.23 -13.49 -9.01
CA PHE A 23 -5.53 -12.41 -9.95
C PHE A 23 -4.78 -12.65 -11.26
N ASN A 24 -5.31 -12.15 -12.38
CA ASN A 24 -4.66 -12.33 -13.67
C ASN A 24 -3.56 -11.29 -13.88
N LEU A 25 -3.89 -10.00 -13.79
CA LEU A 25 -2.96 -8.92 -14.06
C LEU A 25 -3.06 -7.84 -12.98
N ALA A 26 -1.95 -7.62 -12.27
CA ALA A 26 -1.83 -6.56 -11.28
C ALA A 26 -1.12 -5.33 -11.86
N LEU A 27 -1.49 -4.15 -11.34
CA LEU A 27 -0.75 -2.90 -11.49
C LEU A 27 -0.22 -2.47 -10.12
N ASP A 28 1.10 -2.43 -9.96
CA ASP A 28 1.79 -1.97 -8.75
C ASP A 28 2.22 -0.51 -8.93
N ILE A 29 1.51 0.41 -8.28
CA ILE A 29 1.77 1.84 -8.34
C ILE A 29 2.80 2.19 -7.26
N GLY A 30 3.89 2.85 -7.65
CA GLY A 30 5.05 3.03 -6.78
C GLY A 30 5.82 1.74 -6.60
N CYS A 31 6.01 0.98 -7.68
CA CYS A 31 6.53 -0.38 -7.63
C CYS A 31 8.00 -0.50 -7.22
N ALA A 32 8.71 0.62 -7.02
CA ALA A 32 10.13 0.66 -6.68
C ALA A 32 10.95 -0.24 -7.63
N ALA A 33 11.75 -1.18 -7.10
CA ALA A 33 12.53 -2.14 -7.91
C ALA A 33 11.71 -3.35 -8.43
N GLY A 34 10.36 -3.33 -8.33
CA GLY A 34 9.48 -4.39 -8.82
C GLY A 34 9.41 -5.65 -7.95
N ARG A 35 9.96 -5.59 -6.74
CA ARG A 35 10.10 -6.76 -5.87
C ARG A 35 8.77 -7.33 -5.42
N LEU A 36 7.80 -6.47 -5.07
CA LEU A 36 6.47 -6.92 -4.66
C LEU A 36 5.77 -7.69 -5.79
N GLY A 37 5.71 -7.13 -7.00
CA GLY A 37 5.10 -7.79 -8.15
C GLY A 37 5.74 -9.14 -8.48
N LYS A 38 7.09 -9.23 -8.35
CA LYS A 38 7.82 -10.51 -8.47
C LYS A 38 7.38 -11.51 -7.40
N GLN A 39 7.34 -11.11 -6.13
CA GLN A 39 6.95 -11.99 -5.01
C GLN A 39 5.51 -12.48 -5.15
N LEU A 40 4.58 -11.63 -5.59
CA LEU A 40 3.19 -12.00 -5.83
C LEU A 40 3.06 -13.04 -6.95
N ARG A 41 3.85 -12.91 -8.02
CA ARG A 41 3.89 -13.87 -9.12
C ARG A 41 4.50 -15.20 -8.68
N GLU A 42 5.63 -15.18 -7.97
CA GLU A 42 6.29 -16.39 -7.43
C GLU A 42 5.39 -17.14 -6.43
N ALA A 43 4.55 -16.41 -5.70
CA ALA A 43 3.57 -16.99 -4.78
C ALA A 43 2.28 -17.48 -5.46
N GLY A 44 2.14 -17.32 -6.78
CA GLY A 44 0.95 -17.70 -7.55
C GLY A 44 -0.29 -16.86 -7.25
N ILE A 45 -0.10 -15.66 -6.68
CA ILE A 45 -1.20 -14.74 -6.33
C ILE A 45 -1.60 -13.91 -7.55
N VAL A 46 -0.64 -13.57 -8.43
CA VAL A 46 -0.89 -12.92 -9.71
C VAL A 46 -0.20 -13.70 -10.83
N ASN A 47 -0.81 -13.75 -12.02
CA ASN A 47 -0.15 -14.34 -13.20
C ASN A 47 0.89 -13.39 -13.76
N SER A 48 0.62 -12.08 -13.75
CA SER A 48 1.53 -11.05 -14.24
C SER A 48 1.36 -9.75 -13.46
N CYS A 49 2.39 -8.89 -13.50
CA CYS A 49 2.37 -7.59 -12.84
C CYS A 49 3.06 -6.54 -13.70
N ASP A 50 2.42 -5.38 -13.84
CA ASP A 50 3.00 -4.16 -14.38
C ASP A 50 3.28 -3.17 -13.25
N GLY A 51 4.11 -2.15 -13.51
CA GLY A 51 4.47 -1.16 -12.51
C GLY A 51 4.49 0.27 -13.02
N ILE A 52 4.21 1.22 -12.11
CA ILE A 52 4.47 2.65 -12.30
C ILE A 52 5.50 3.07 -11.26
N GLU A 53 6.60 3.69 -11.69
CA GLU A 53 7.68 4.13 -10.81
C GLU A 53 8.32 5.40 -11.35
N PRO A 54 8.24 6.55 -10.65
CA PRO A 54 8.81 7.81 -11.12
C PRO A 54 10.33 7.83 -11.11
N HIS A 55 10.98 7.10 -10.18
CA HIS A 55 12.43 7.17 -10.04
C HIS A 55 13.14 6.30 -11.10
N PRO A 56 13.95 6.88 -12.04
CA PRO A 56 14.48 6.16 -13.19
C PRO A 56 15.32 4.94 -12.84
N ALA A 57 16.19 5.03 -11.81
CA ALA A 57 17.02 3.90 -11.42
C ALA A 57 16.19 2.73 -10.85
N ALA A 58 15.14 3.01 -10.07
CA ALA A 58 14.24 2.01 -9.55
C ALA A 58 13.39 1.38 -10.67
N ALA A 59 12.83 2.19 -11.57
CA ALA A 59 12.10 1.74 -12.75
C ALA A 59 12.95 0.84 -13.66
N GLY A 60 14.22 1.18 -13.84
CA GLY A 60 15.17 0.34 -14.59
C GLY A 60 15.38 -1.05 -13.96
N MET A 61 15.45 -1.13 -12.62
CA MET A 61 15.50 -2.40 -11.90
C MET A 61 14.17 -3.16 -12.01
N ALA A 62 13.04 -2.46 -11.89
CA ALA A 62 11.72 -3.05 -11.99
C ALA A 62 11.43 -3.66 -13.37
N ALA A 63 11.95 -3.06 -14.45
CA ALA A 63 11.80 -3.59 -15.82
C ALA A 63 12.36 -5.01 -16.00
N GLY A 64 13.34 -5.42 -15.19
CA GLY A 64 13.85 -6.79 -15.13
C GLY A 64 12.99 -7.77 -14.31
N GLN A 65 12.00 -7.29 -13.57
CA GLN A 65 11.17 -8.08 -12.67
C GLN A 65 9.71 -8.15 -13.09
N LEU A 66 9.20 -7.10 -13.74
CA LEU A 66 7.81 -6.90 -14.12
C LEU A 66 7.61 -7.05 -15.63
N ARG A 67 6.36 -7.23 -16.05
CA ARG A 67 5.99 -7.37 -17.47
C ARG A 67 6.20 -6.06 -18.24
N ARG A 68 5.80 -4.94 -17.64
CA ARG A 68 5.91 -3.56 -18.14
C ARG A 68 6.13 -2.60 -16.99
N VAL A 69 6.89 -1.55 -17.21
CA VAL A 69 7.08 -0.47 -16.24
C VAL A 69 6.96 0.88 -16.95
N TRP A 70 6.13 1.77 -16.40
CA TRP A 70 6.07 3.17 -16.78
C TRP A 70 6.98 3.97 -15.84
N ASN A 71 8.08 4.50 -16.37
CA ASN A 71 8.94 5.41 -15.62
C ASN A 71 8.38 6.83 -15.70
N ARG A 72 7.36 7.10 -14.91
CA ARG A 72 6.61 8.37 -14.87
C ARG A 72 5.97 8.57 -13.50
N ASP A 73 5.61 9.81 -13.20
CA ASP A 73 4.68 10.09 -12.12
C ASP A 73 3.30 9.50 -12.40
N LEU A 74 2.57 9.20 -11.32
CA LEU A 74 1.25 8.60 -11.46
C LEU A 74 0.28 9.48 -12.27
N ALA A 75 0.32 10.80 -12.06
CA ALA A 75 -0.53 11.74 -12.78
C ALA A 75 -0.35 11.63 -14.31
N ASP A 76 0.90 11.53 -14.76
CA ASP A 76 1.23 11.37 -16.18
C ASP A 76 0.86 9.97 -16.70
N ALA A 77 1.04 8.95 -15.87
CA ALA A 77 0.73 7.56 -16.24
C ALA A 77 -0.78 7.29 -16.33
N LEU A 78 -1.63 8.08 -15.66
CA LEU A 78 -3.08 7.86 -15.63
C LEU A 78 -3.71 7.75 -17.01
N SER A 79 -3.26 8.53 -17.99
CA SER A 79 -3.80 8.55 -19.36
C SER A 79 -3.30 7.42 -20.25
N GLU A 80 -2.13 6.88 -19.99
CA GLU A 80 -1.44 5.87 -20.82
C GLU A 80 -1.65 4.43 -20.31
N THR A 81 -2.09 4.29 -19.07
CA THR A 81 -2.29 3.00 -18.42
C THR A 81 -3.57 2.32 -18.94
N PRO A 82 -3.51 1.05 -19.39
CA PRO A 82 -4.69 0.30 -19.84
C PRO A 82 -5.50 -0.22 -18.64
N TRP A 83 -6.18 0.67 -17.94
CA TRP A 83 -6.87 0.42 -16.66
C TRP A 83 -7.84 -0.75 -16.68
N LEU A 84 -8.50 -1.00 -17.82
CA LEU A 84 -9.49 -2.06 -17.96
C LEU A 84 -8.89 -3.47 -18.00
N ASP A 85 -7.57 -3.60 -18.16
CA ASP A 85 -6.88 -4.89 -18.20
C ASP A 85 -6.61 -5.42 -16.78
N TYR A 86 -6.53 -4.52 -15.77
CA TYR A 86 -6.13 -4.89 -14.42
C TYR A 86 -7.31 -5.36 -13.58
N ASP A 87 -7.14 -6.51 -12.94
CA ASP A 87 -8.06 -7.02 -11.93
C ASP A 87 -7.58 -6.75 -10.50
N LEU A 88 -6.32 -6.32 -10.33
CA LEU A 88 -5.77 -5.85 -9.07
C LEU A 88 -4.93 -4.59 -9.28
N VAL A 89 -5.23 -3.53 -8.54
CA VAL A 89 -4.41 -2.32 -8.41
C VAL A 89 -3.82 -2.28 -7.00
N ILE A 90 -2.53 -2.00 -6.88
CA ILE A 90 -1.80 -2.00 -5.61
C ILE A 90 -1.24 -0.60 -5.35
N LEU A 91 -1.51 -0.08 -4.15
CA LEU A 91 -0.94 1.13 -3.57
C LEU A 91 -0.27 0.76 -2.24
N ALA A 92 0.96 0.24 -2.31
CA ALA A 92 1.71 -0.23 -1.15
C ALA A 92 2.67 0.84 -0.65
N ASP A 93 2.29 1.55 0.43
CA ASP A 93 3.01 2.71 1.00
C ASP A 93 3.18 3.84 -0.03
N VAL A 94 2.07 4.24 -0.62
CA VAL A 94 1.99 5.29 -1.65
C VAL A 94 1.07 6.43 -1.23
N LEU A 95 -0.13 6.13 -0.69
CA LEU A 95 -1.14 7.15 -0.40
C LEU A 95 -0.66 8.25 0.55
N GLU A 96 0.18 7.90 1.51
CA GLU A 96 0.75 8.84 2.48
C GLU A 96 1.69 9.87 1.85
N HIS A 97 2.24 9.58 0.67
CA HIS A 97 3.17 10.46 -0.05
C HIS A 97 2.49 11.33 -1.10
N LEU A 98 1.24 11.04 -1.48
CA LEU A 98 0.53 11.78 -2.51
C LEU A 98 0.05 13.14 -2.00
N VAL A 99 0.06 14.16 -2.86
CA VAL A 99 -0.47 15.48 -2.54
C VAL A 99 -1.99 15.43 -2.34
N ASP A 100 -2.70 14.70 -3.22
CA ASP A 100 -4.13 14.47 -3.11
C ASP A 100 -4.47 12.97 -3.28
N PRO A 101 -4.39 12.18 -2.18
CA PRO A 101 -4.73 10.77 -2.21
C PRO A 101 -6.23 10.53 -2.48
N TRP A 102 -7.09 11.48 -2.15
CA TRP A 102 -8.53 11.37 -2.37
C TRP A 102 -8.87 11.45 -3.86
N GLN A 103 -8.29 12.42 -4.57
CA GLN A 103 -8.48 12.53 -6.01
C GLN A 103 -7.86 11.32 -6.73
N THR A 104 -6.67 10.90 -6.33
CA THR A 104 -6.01 9.70 -6.89
C THR A 104 -6.90 8.45 -6.76
N LEU A 105 -7.47 8.21 -5.58
CA LEU A 105 -8.37 7.06 -5.37
C LEU A 105 -9.63 7.13 -6.24
N ARG A 106 -10.17 8.33 -6.48
CA ARG A 106 -11.29 8.56 -7.39
C ARG A 106 -10.88 8.30 -8.83
N ASP A 107 -9.74 8.84 -9.26
CA ASP A 107 -9.24 8.70 -10.63
C ASP A 107 -9.00 7.23 -11.00
N ILE A 108 -8.44 6.46 -10.06
CA ILE A 108 -8.24 5.02 -10.24
C ILE A 108 -9.60 4.30 -10.28
N HIS A 109 -10.53 4.65 -9.37
CA HIS A 109 -11.87 4.06 -9.35
C HIS A 109 -12.58 4.27 -10.68
N ASP A 110 -12.61 5.51 -11.19
CA ASP A 110 -13.36 5.85 -12.40
C ASP A 110 -12.83 5.09 -13.63
N ARG A 111 -11.52 4.86 -13.69
CA ARG A 111 -10.82 4.16 -14.79
C ARG A 111 -10.79 2.64 -14.67
N ALA A 112 -10.75 2.11 -13.45
CA ALA A 112 -10.68 0.67 -13.22
C ALA A 112 -11.90 -0.05 -13.80
N ARG A 113 -11.74 -1.29 -14.22
CA ARG A 113 -12.85 -2.12 -14.69
C ARG A 113 -13.83 -2.46 -13.55
N PRO A 114 -15.09 -2.75 -13.82
CA PRO A 114 -16.02 -3.31 -12.83
C PRO A 114 -15.45 -4.61 -12.22
N GLY A 115 -15.55 -4.73 -10.88
CA GLY A 115 -15.04 -5.88 -10.15
C GLY A 115 -13.52 -5.88 -9.92
N ALA A 116 -12.80 -4.86 -10.41
CA ALA A 116 -11.37 -4.71 -10.07
C ALA A 116 -11.18 -4.53 -8.56
N ARG A 117 -10.07 -5.10 -8.05
CA ARG A 117 -9.67 -4.97 -6.65
C ARG A 117 -8.64 -3.86 -6.49
N LEU A 118 -8.74 -3.15 -5.38
CA LEU A 118 -7.75 -2.18 -4.92
C LEU A 118 -7.16 -2.68 -3.61
N MET A 119 -5.85 -2.92 -3.59
CA MET A 119 -5.09 -3.20 -2.38
C MET A 119 -4.36 -1.93 -1.94
N VAL A 120 -4.53 -1.55 -0.68
CA VAL A 120 -3.83 -0.40 -0.09
C VAL A 120 -3.11 -0.83 1.17
N SER A 121 -1.86 -0.41 1.33
CA SER A 121 -1.18 -0.40 2.63
C SER A 121 -0.69 0.99 2.96
N VAL A 122 -0.80 1.37 4.24
CA VAL A 122 -0.28 2.65 4.76
C VAL A 122 0.24 2.45 6.19
N PRO A 123 1.22 3.28 6.63
CA PRO A 123 1.64 3.33 8.02
C PRO A 123 0.49 3.74 8.95
N ASN A 124 0.42 3.12 10.11
CA ASN A 124 -0.62 3.37 11.10
C ASN A 124 -0.18 4.38 12.14
N VAL A 125 -0.63 5.62 12.03
CA VAL A 125 -0.31 6.68 13.00
C VAL A 125 -0.86 6.39 14.40
N ARG A 126 -1.83 5.49 14.53
CA ARG A 126 -2.35 5.05 15.84
C ARG A 126 -1.40 4.10 16.58
N HIS A 127 -0.27 3.71 15.99
CA HIS A 127 0.73 2.87 16.66
C HIS A 127 1.27 3.56 17.92
N LYS A 128 1.52 2.77 18.96
CA LYS A 128 1.97 3.26 20.27
C LYS A 128 3.24 4.11 20.22
N SER A 129 4.13 3.90 19.24
CA SER A 129 5.35 4.71 19.09
C SER A 129 5.07 6.15 18.67
N VAL A 130 3.86 6.45 18.19
CA VAL A 130 3.41 7.81 17.87
C VAL A 130 2.49 8.34 18.96
N VAL A 131 1.48 7.52 19.36
CA VAL A 131 0.43 7.98 20.28
C VAL A 131 0.98 8.26 21.68
N PHE A 132 1.87 7.41 22.21
CA PHE A 132 2.38 7.61 23.58
C PHE A 132 3.31 8.83 23.71
N PRO A 133 4.29 9.07 22.84
CA PRO A 133 5.08 10.30 22.86
C PRO A 133 4.21 11.55 22.72
N LEU A 134 3.19 11.52 21.85
CA LEU A 134 2.28 12.63 21.67
C LEU A 134 1.45 12.88 22.94
N LEU A 135 0.85 11.83 23.52
CA LEU A 135 -0.07 11.94 24.66
C LEU A 135 0.66 12.35 25.94
N PHE A 136 1.84 11.76 26.23
CA PHE A 136 2.52 11.94 27.51
C PHE A 136 3.62 12.99 27.49
N HIS A 137 4.16 13.33 26.29
CA HIS A 137 5.29 14.23 26.16
C HIS A 137 5.05 15.38 25.20
N GLY A 138 3.88 15.46 24.53
CA GLY A 138 3.57 16.45 23.51
C GLY A 138 4.47 16.37 22.28
N ARG A 139 5.07 15.19 21.99
CA ARG A 139 6.06 15.01 20.92
C ARG A 139 5.41 14.40 19.70
N PHE A 140 5.58 15.09 18.55
CA PHE A 140 5.15 14.64 17.22
C PHE A 140 6.30 14.86 16.25
N ASP A 141 7.39 14.10 16.44
CA ASP A 141 8.66 14.31 15.78
C ASP A 141 8.72 13.54 14.45
N TYR A 142 9.08 14.23 13.38
CA TYR A 142 9.40 13.60 12.10
C TYR A 142 10.78 12.95 12.14
N VAL A 143 10.92 11.81 11.45
CA VAL A 143 12.12 11.00 11.36
C VAL A 143 12.45 10.67 9.90
N ASP A 144 13.60 10.04 9.65
CA ASP A 144 14.04 9.73 8.29
C ASP A 144 13.45 8.42 7.71
N ALA A 145 12.70 7.66 8.51
CA ALA A 145 12.03 6.42 8.07
C ALA A 145 10.96 5.96 9.05
N GLY A 146 9.94 5.22 8.56
CA GLY A 146 8.89 4.63 9.36
C GLY A 146 7.60 5.44 9.38
N ILE A 147 6.78 5.29 10.45
CA ILE A 147 5.43 5.89 10.49
C ILE A 147 5.47 7.42 10.39
N MET A 148 6.45 8.03 11.01
CA MET A 148 6.63 9.50 11.06
C MET A 148 7.70 9.96 10.07
N ASP A 149 7.86 9.25 8.93
CA ASP A 149 8.78 9.67 7.87
C ASP A 149 8.44 11.10 7.41
N ARG A 150 9.47 11.95 7.28
CA ARG A 150 9.31 13.36 6.87
C ARG A 150 8.75 13.55 5.46
N THR A 151 8.72 12.50 4.65
CA THR A 151 8.12 12.51 3.31
C THR A 151 6.64 12.19 3.32
N HIS A 152 6.07 11.78 4.47
CA HIS A 152 4.64 11.54 4.59
C HIS A 152 3.88 12.86 4.70
N LEU A 153 3.00 13.10 3.73
CA LEU A 153 2.10 14.25 3.71
C LEU A 153 0.80 13.97 4.46
N HIS A 154 0.40 12.68 4.53
CA HIS A 154 -0.85 12.24 5.17
C HIS A 154 -0.60 11.11 6.15
N PHE A 155 -1.37 11.13 7.24
CA PHE A 155 -1.31 10.12 8.29
C PHE A 155 -2.65 9.40 8.41
N PHE A 156 -2.62 8.07 8.37
CA PHE A 156 -3.82 7.24 8.39
C PHE A 156 -3.91 6.40 9.67
N THR A 157 -5.14 6.24 10.13
CA THR A 157 -5.54 5.16 11.04
C THR A 157 -6.34 4.12 10.25
N PRO A 158 -6.56 2.88 10.75
CA PRO A 158 -7.41 1.91 10.06
C PRO A 158 -8.79 2.49 9.69
N ALA A 159 -9.41 3.20 10.63
CA ALA A 159 -10.74 3.79 10.43
C ALA A 159 -10.74 4.95 9.42
N SER A 160 -9.71 5.80 9.40
CA SER A 160 -9.64 6.89 8.42
C SER A 160 -9.33 6.37 7.03
N LEU A 161 -8.45 5.36 6.89
CA LEU A 161 -8.17 4.71 5.62
C LEU A 161 -9.46 4.12 5.01
N ARG A 162 -10.22 3.33 5.80
CA ARG A 162 -11.51 2.78 5.36
C ARG A 162 -12.42 3.88 4.83
N ARG A 163 -12.69 4.92 5.64
CA ARG A 163 -13.57 6.03 5.23
C ARG A 163 -13.08 6.74 3.97
N THR A 164 -11.77 6.93 3.84
CA THR A 164 -11.17 7.57 2.67
C THR A 164 -11.43 6.76 1.40
N VAL A 165 -11.24 5.45 1.46
CA VAL A 165 -11.44 4.53 0.33
C VAL A 165 -12.94 4.41 -0.02
N GLU A 166 -13.82 4.21 0.97
CA GLU A 166 -15.26 4.08 0.76
C GLU A 166 -15.89 5.36 0.20
N ALA A 167 -15.44 6.54 0.67
CA ALA A 167 -15.94 7.84 0.16
C ALA A 167 -15.56 8.10 -1.32
N ARG A 168 -14.73 7.25 -1.93
CA ARG A 168 -14.34 7.33 -3.33
C ARG A 168 -14.94 6.23 -4.21
N GLY A 169 -15.99 5.57 -3.71
CA GLY A 169 -16.78 4.58 -4.47
C GLY A 169 -16.34 3.13 -4.28
N TRP A 170 -15.20 2.91 -3.64
CA TRP A 170 -14.68 1.57 -3.40
C TRP A 170 -15.44 0.86 -2.26
N LYS A 171 -15.75 -0.42 -2.45
CA LYS A 171 -16.40 -1.25 -1.43
C LYS A 171 -15.36 -2.10 -0.70
N VAL A 172 -15.11 -1.80 0.57
CA VAL A 172 -14.13 -2.56 1.38
C VAL A 172 -14.58 -4.01 1.57
N ARG A 173 -13.69 -4.95 1.25
CA ARG A 173 -13.90 -6.40 1.31
C ARG A 173 -13.12 -7.07 2.43
N ALA A 174 -11.90 -6.58 2.70
CA ALA A 174 -11.05 -7.11 3.75
C ALA A 174 -10.16 -6.02 4.35
N GLU A 175 -9.83 -6.19 5.60
CA GLU A 175 -8.87 -5.36 6.32
C GLU A 175 -7.97 -6.24 7.18
N SER A 176 -6.73 -5.82 7.35
CA SER A 176 -5.78 -6.47 8.24
C SER A 176 -4.84 -5.45 8.89
N LEU A 177 -4.27 -5.85 10.01
CA LEU A 177 -3.31 -5.08 10.77
C LEU A 177 -1.99 -5.84 10.84
N ASN A 178 -0.90 -5.23 10.37
CA ASN A 178 0.44 -5.81 10.51
C ASN A 178 0.95 -5.63 11.93
N ILE A 179 0.72 -6.66 12.75
CA ILE A 179 1.18 -6.72 14.13
C ILE A 179 2.43 -7.60 14.19
N LYS A 180 3.54 -7.07 14.72
CA LYS A 180 4.80 -7.82 14.86
C LYS A 180 4.57 -9.15 15.60
N LYS A 181 5.20 -10.23 15.12
CA LYS A 181 5.02 -11.62 15.63
C LYS A 181 5.13 -11.74 17.17
N LYS A 182 5.98 -10.93 17.80
CA LYS A 182 6.15 -10.93 19.27
C LYS A 182 4.90 -10.54 20.05
N TYR A 183 3.98 -9.77 19.45
CA TYR A 183 2.72 -9.35 20.08
C TYR A 183 1.56 -10.28 19.75
N ARG A 184 1.66 -11.15 18.74
CA ARG A 184 0.60 -12.08 18.34
C ARG A 184 0.32 -13.18 19.37
N LYS A 185 1.29 -13.48 20.26
CA LYS A 185 1.15 -14.51 21.33
C LYS A 185 0.43 -14.01 22.58
N TRP A 186 0.15 -12.72 22.70
CA TRP A 186 -0.54 -12.17 23.86
C TRP A 186 -2.04 -12.35 23.69
N TRP A 187 -2.67 -13.06 24.63
CA TRP A 187 -4.11 -13.38 24.67
C TRP A 187 -4.98 -12.18 25.11
N PHE A 188 -4.51 -10.96 24.94
CA PHE A 188 -5.26 -9.73 25.23
C PHE A 188 -6.23 -9.40 24.07
N PRO A 189 -7.34 -8.64 24.32
CA PRO A 189 -8.35 -8.37 23.31
C PRO A 189 -7.76 -7.61 22.12
N HIS A 190 -7.32 -8.38 21.12
CA HIS A 190 -6.71 -7.85 19.87
C HIS A 190 -7.58 -6.78 19.19
N ARG A 191 -8.91 -6.81 19.42
CA ARG A 191 -9.84 -5.79 18.88
C ARG A 191 -9.61 -4.40 19.45
N LEU A 192 -9.24 -4.26 20.74
CA LEU A 192 -9.04 -2.96 21.39
C LEU A 192 -7.59 -2.48 21.27
N LEU A 193 -6.61 -3.36 21.46
CA LEU A 193 -5.20 -3.00 21.48
C LEU A 193 -4.48 -3.21 20.13
N GLY A 194 -5.03 -4.02 19.22
CA GLY A 194 -4.46 -4.29 17.92
C GLY A 194 -4.03 -3.04 17.15
N PRO A 195 -4.89 -2.00 17.05
CA PRO A 195 -4.52 -0.75 16.38
C PRO A 195 -3.32 -0.02 17.00
N PHE A 196 -3.06 -0.19 18.30
CA PHE A 196 -1.89 0.39 18.97
C PHE A 196 -0.60 -0.42 18.79
N LEU A 197 -0.72 -1.67 18.35
CA LEU A 197 0.41 -2.58 18.15
C LEU A 197 0.74 -2.78 16.67
N ALA A 198 -0.17 -2.43 15.77
CA ALA A 198 0.00 -2.56 14.34
C ALA A 198 0.82 -1.40 13.79
N VAL A 199 1.86 -1.71 13.03
CA VAL A 199 2.72 -0.71 12.37
C VAL A 199 2.14 -0.26 11.03
N GLN A 200 1.33 -1.13 10.38
CA GLN A 200 0.68 -0.85 9.10
C GLN A 200 -0.76 -1.33 9.10
N CYS A 201 -1.57 -0.68 8.26
CA CYS A 201 -2.93 -1.07 7.91
C CYS A 201 -2.95 -1.61 6.49
N PHE A 202 -3.66 -2.72 6.27
CA PHE A 202 -3.95 -3.26 4.95
C PHE A 202 -5.46 -3.22 4.70
N LEU A 203 -5.81 -2.90 3.47
CA LEU A 203 -7.19 -2.84 3.03
C LEU A 203 -7.29 -3.40 1.61
N LEU A 204 -8.28 -4.26 1.36
CA LEU A 204 -8.67 -4.71 0.04
C LEU A 204 -10.09 -4.24 -0.23
N ALA A 205 -10.28 -3.52 -1.32
CA ALA A 205 -11.59 -3.05 -1.76
C ALA A 205 -11.90 -3.50 -3.18
N GLU A 206 -13.14 -3.35 -3.60
CA GLU A 206 -13.66 -3.71 -4.92
C GLU A 206 -14.42 -2.53 -5.51
N LYS A 207 -14.28 -2.32 -6.81
CA LYS A 207 -15.12 -1.38 -7.57
C LYS A 207 -16.52 -1.89 -7.75
#